data_d35b7d61750dc377d324c6c9cdaa11ad
#
_entry.id   d35b7d61750dc377d324c6c9cdaa11ad
#
_cell.length_a   1.000
_cell.length_b   1.000
_cell.length_c   1.000
_cell.angle_alpha   90.00
_cell.angle_beta   90.00
_cell.angle_gamma   90.00
#
_symmetry.space_group_name_H-M   'P 1'
#
loop_
_entity.id
_entity.type
_entity.pdbx_description
1 polymer ?
#
loop_
_entity_poly.entity_id
_entity_poly.type
_entity_poly.pdbx_seq_one_letter_code
_entity_poly.pdbx_strand_id
1 'polypeptide(L)'
;MEALMSLLTRERLLAELVVFKLLELRALLASSEARFLAWASEEVERATGSLRETELQRAVLVAGLADERGLDAEVTLRQLLEDVGEPWRSALEDEADKLGALCSEARDLVAANGRLADSGIRELDALMGRIAPPPPADDLVLYGRSGRRELAAPRARVATRL
;
A
#
# COMPACT_ATOMS: atom_id res chain seq x y z
N MET A 1 -19.22 0.67 -25.71
CA MET A 1 -17.93 1.36 -25.61
C MET A 1 -17.97 2.62 -24.74
N GLU A 2 -18.97 3.47 -24.80
CA GLU A 2 -19.08 4.68 -23.94
C GLU A 2 -19.00 4.38 -22.44
N ALA A 3 -19.72 3.34 -21.97
CA ALA A 3 -19.68 2.94 -20.57
C ALA A 3 -18.25 2.50 -20.12
N LEU A 4 -17.54 1.77 -20.98
CA LEU A 4 -16.17 1.36 -20.73
C LEU A 4 -15.21 2.55 -20.64
N MET A 5 -15.34 3.49 -21.58
CA MET A 5 -14.59 4.75 -21.57
C MET A 5 -14.85 5.56 -20.28
N SER A 6 -16.12 5.67 -19.89
CA SER A 6 -16.50 6.39 -18.65
C SER A 6 -15.88 5.73 -17.39
N LEU A 7 -15.86 4.40 -17.30
CA LEU A 7 -15.25 3.69 -16.20
C LEU A 7 -13.73 3.84 -16.20
N LEU A 8 -13.05 3.70 -17.34
CA LEU A 8 -11.60 3.89 -17.43
C LEU A 8 -11.19 5.31 -17.04
N THR A 9 -11.92 6.31 -17.55
CA THR A 9 -11.69 7.71 -17.17
C THR A 9 -11.88 7.92 -15.67
N ARG A 10 -12.91 7.33 -15.07
CA ARG A 10 -13.14 7.39 -13.62
C ARG A 10 -12.03 6.70 -12.85
N GLU A 11 -11.59 5.51 -13.27
CA GLU A 11 -10.45 4.81 -12.66
C GLU A 11 -9.18 5.66 -12.71
N ARG A 12 -8.89 6.27 -13.85
CA ARG A 12 -7.72 7.15 -14.01
C ARG A 12 -7.77 8.33 -13.03
N LEU A 13 -8.92 9.02 -12.93
CA LEU A 13 -9.09 10.13 -11.98
C LEU A 13 -8.94 9.68 -10.53
N LEU A 14 -9.42 8.48 -10.18
CA LEU A 14 -9.23 7.92 -8.84
C LEU A 14 -7.79 7.50 -8.60
N ALA A 15 -7.09 6.96 -9.60
CA ALA A 15 -5.65 6.66 -9.50
C ALA A 15 -4.81 7.94 -9.31
N GLU A 16 -5.15 9.03 -10.02
CA GLU A 16 -4.55 10.36 -9.79
C GLU A 16 -4.77 10.84 -8.35
N LEU A 17 -5.98 10.64 -7.81
CA LEU A 17 -6.28 10.98 -6.42
C LEU A 17 -5.45 10.13 -5.44
N VAL A 18 -5.28 8.82 -5.70
CA VAL A 18 -4.42 7.95 -4.88
C VAL A 18 -2.98 8.43 -4.89
N VAL A 19 -2.42 8.75 -6.06
CA VAL A 19 -1.07 9.32 -6.21
C VAL A 19 -0.94 10.60 -5.41
N PHE A 20 -1.90 11.52 -5.55
CA PHE A 20 -1.91 12.78 -4.80
C PHE A 20 -1.90 12.53 -3.28
N LYS A 21 -2.77 11.64 -2.76
CA LYS A 21 -2.82 11.32 -1.33
C LYS A 21 -1.56 10.62 -0.83
N LEU A 22 -0.90 9.80 -1.64
CA LEU A 22 0.39 9.21 -1.31
C LEU A 22 1.51 10.25 -1.24
N LEU A 23 1.47 11.28 -2.09
CA LEU A 23 2.41 12.42 -2.02
C LEU A 23 2.19 13.28 -0.77
N GLU A 24 0.93 13.54 -0.38
CA GLU A 24 0.60 14.22 0.88
C GLU A 24 1.13 13.44 2.09
N LEU A 25 0.87 12.12 2.14
CA LEU A 25 1.39 11.24 3.19
C LEU A 25 2.93 11.26 3.24
N ARG A 26 3.58 11.24 2.08
CA ARG A 26 5.06 11.34 1.98
C ARG A 26 5.58 12.64 2.57
N ALA A 27 4.93 13.77 2.29
CA ALA A 27 5.33 15.07 2.82
C ALA A 27 5.23 15.10 4.36
N LEU A 28 4.17 14.52 4.94
CA LEU A 28 4.00 14.39 6.39
C LEU A 28 5.05 13.46 7.03
N LEU A 29 5.35 12.34 6.40
CA LEU A 29 6.42 11.43 6.86
C LEU A 29 7.80 12.12 6.83
N ALA A 30 8.09 12.87 5.78
CA ALA A 30 9.37 13.59 5.63
C ALA A 30 9.51 14.75 6.61
N SER A 31 8.42 15.42 6.99
CA SER A 31 8.42 16.52 7.96
C SER A 31 8.31 16.08 9.40
N SER A 32 8.17 14.78 9.67
CA SER A 32 7.95 14.20 11.00
C SER A 32 6.68 14.74 11.70
N GLU A 33 5.66 15.15 10.93
CA GLU A 33 4.37 15.66 11.42
C GLU A 33 3.44 14.51 11.83
N ALA A 34 3.85 13.74 12.84
CA ALA A 34 3.19 12.50 13.27
C ALA A 34 1.70 12.65 13.60
N ARG A 35 1.26 13.81 14.10
CA ARG A 35 -0.14 14.07 14.49
C ARG A 35 -1.16 13.93 13.35
N PHE A 36 -0.73 14.09 12.10
CA PHE A 36 -1.61 14.03 10.92
C PHE A 36 -1.49 12.73 10.13
N LEU A 37 -0.55 11.84 10.49
CA LEU A 37 -0.30 10.61 9.73
C LEU A 37 -1.53 9.69 9.69
N ALA A 38 -2.27 9.57 10.81
CA ALA A 38 -3.49 8.76 10.85
C ALA A 38 -4.52 9.26 9.84
N TRP A 39 -4.76 10.58 9.79
CA TRP A 39 -5.70 11.18 8.85
C TRP A 39 -5.28 10.98 7.39
N ALA A 40 -4.00 11.22 7.08
CA ALA A 40 -3.49 11.03 5.73
C ALA A 40 -3.58 9.55 5.29
N SER A 41 -3.32 8.60 6.20
CA SER A 41 -3.48 7.18 5.92
C SER A 41 -4.93 6.80 5.64
N GLU A 42 -5.89 7.29 6.43
CA GLU A 42 -7.33 7.07 6.19
C GLU A 42 -7.79 7.66 4.85
N GLU A 43 -7.22 8.78 4.40
CA GLU A 43 -7.52 9.36 3.10
C GLU A 43 -6.98 8.51 1.94
N VAL A 44 -5.77 7.96 2.09
CA VAL A 44 -5.21 6.99 1.13
C VAL A 44 -6.10 5.75 1.06
N GLU A 45 -6.53 5.20 2.20
CA GLU A 45 -7.42 4.03 2.26
C GLU A 45 -8.76 4.29 1.57
N ARG A 46 -9.39 5.44 1.81
CA ARG A 46 -10.65 5.83 1.16
C ARG A 46 -10.50 5.97 -0.34
N ALA A 47 -9.45 6.65 -0.81
CA ALA A 47 -9.17 6.81 -2.24
C ALA A 47 -8.92 5.45 -2.91
N THR A 48 -8.13 4.59 -2.28
CA THR A 48 -7.85 3.23 -2.77
C THR A 48 -9.11 2.35 -2.77
N GLY A 49 -9.98 2.49 -1.77
CA GLY A 49 -11.27 1.80 -1.71
C GLY A 49 -12.17 2.17 -2.90
N SER A 50 -12.28 3.46 -3.20
CA SER A 50 -13.06 3.96 -4.35
C SER A 50 -12.48 3.50 -5.70
N LEU A 51 -11.16 3.44 -5.82
CA LEU A 51 -10.50 2.91 -7.01
C LEU A 51 -10.84 1.42 -7.21
N ARG A 52 -10.71 0.59 -6.17
CA ARG A 52 -11.05 -0.84 -6.21
C ARG A 52 -12.50 -1.10 -6.60
N GLU A 53 -13.43 -0.29 -6.08
CA GLU A 53 -14.84 -0.41 -6.43
C GLU A 53 -15.07 -0.16 -7.93
N THR A 54 -14.44 0.88 -8.49
CA THR A 54 -14.54 1.20 -9.92
C THR A 54 -13.85 0.12 -10.78
N GLU A 55 -12.73 -0.42 -10.32
CA GLU A 55 -12.02 -1.54 -10.95
C GLU A 55 -12.91 -2.80 -11.05
N LEU A 56 -13.65 -3.12 -9.99
CA LEU A 56 -14.63 -4.20 -10.00
C LEU A 56 -15.78 -3.94 -11.00
N GLN A 57 -16.30 -2.71 -11.04
CA GLN A 57 -17.34 -2.33 -12.01
C GLN A 57 -16.83 -2.49 -13.45
N ARG A 58 -15.58 -2.09 -13.73
CA ARG A 58 -14.96 -2.29 -15.05
C ARG A 58 -14.80 -3.78 -15.37
N ALA A 59 -14.33 -4.59 -14.42
CA ALA A 59 -14.16 -6.03 -14.62
C ALA A 59 -15.48 -6.70 -14.99
N VAL A 60 -16.59 -6.38 -14.30
CA VAL A 60 -17.93 -6.88 -14.62
C VAL A 60 -18.37 -6.45 -16.02
N LEU A 61 -18.13 -5.18 -16.39
CA LEU A 61 -18.50 -4.69 -17.73
C LEU A 61 -17.68 -5.39 -18.81
N VAL A 62 -16.37 -5.56 -18.61
CA VAL A 62 -15.47 -6.26 -19.55
C VAL A 62 -15.93 -7.72 -19.74
N ALA A 63 -16.24 -8.43 -18.65
CA ALA A 63 -16.74 -9.80 -18.73
C ALA A 63 -18.08 -9.88 -19.51
N GLY A 64 -19.01 -8.96 -19.27
CA GLY A 64 -20.26 -8.89 -20.05
C GLY A 64 -20.03 -8.63 -21.54
N LEU A 65 -19.13 -7.70 -21.89
CA LEU A 65 -18.77 -7.42 -23.28
C LEU A 65 -18.04 -8.59 -23.97
N ALA A 66 -17.29 -9.39 -23.20
CA ALA A 66 -16.64 -10.60 -23.67
C ALA A 66 -17.67 -11.67 -23.99
N ASP A 67 -18.63 -11.91 -23.09
CA ASP A 67 -19.73 -12.87 -23.27
C ASP A 67 -20.57 -12.55 -24.51
N GLU A 68 -20.97 -11.30 -24.69
CA GLU A 68 -21.68 -10.81 -25.88
C GLU A 68 -20.95 -11.10 -27.22
N ARG A 69 -19.62 -11.23 -27.17
CA ARG A 69 -18.77 -11.51 -28.35
C ARG A 69 -18.33 -12.96 -28.44
N GLY A 70 -18.74 -13.81 -27.53
CA GLY A 70 -18.31 -15.20 -27.47
C GLY A 70 -16.84 -15.39 -27.13
N LEU A 71 -16.22 -14.41 -26.43
CA LEU A 71 -14.84 -14.48 -25.92
C LEU A 71 -14.82 -15.13 -24.56
N ASP A 72 -13.63 -15.58 -24.13
CA ASP A 72 -13.42 -16.14 -22.80
C ASP A 72 -13.70 -15.09 -21.70
N ALA A 73 -14.29 -15.52 -20.58
CA ALA A 73 -14.55 -14.67 -19.42
C ALA A 73 -13.26 -14.08 -18.78
N GLU A 74 -12.11 -14.71 -19.01
CA GLU A 74 -10.80 -14.26 -18.54
C GLU A 74 -10.10 -13.29 -19.51
N VAL A 75 -10.79 -12.85 -20.57
CA VAL A 75 -10.22 -11.94 -21.55
C VAL A 75 -9.76 -10.64 -20.89
N THR A 76 -8.55 -10.21 -21.20
CA THR A 76 -8.01 -8.93 -20.75
C THR A 76 -8.65 -7.77 -21.52
N LEU A 77 -8.65 -6.57 -20.92
CA LEU A 77 -9.10 -5.35 -21.62
C LEU A 77 -8.38 -5.20 -22.98
N ARG A 78 -7.08 -5.42 -23.05
CA ARG A 78 -6.31 -5.30 -24.30
C ARG A 78 -6.79 -6.27 -25.38
N GLN A 79 -7.03 -7.52 -25.02
CA GLN A 79 -7.57 -8.52 -25.95
C GLN A 79 -8.99 -8.15 -26.41
N LEU A 80 -9.83 -7.63 -25.51
CA LEU A 80 -11.18 -7.15 -25.86
C LEU A 80 -11.12 -6.01 -26.88
N LEU A 81 -10.09 -5.16 -26.86
CA LEU A 81 -9.92 -4.01 -27.75
C LEU A 81 -9.40 -4.39 -29.14
N GLU A 82 -8.86 -5.60 -29.36
CA GLU A 82 -8.36 -6.06 -30.67
C GLU A 82 -9.44 -6.00 -31.76
N ASP A 83 -10.69 -6.31 -31.39
CA ASP A 83 -11.84 -6.31 -32.30
C ASP A 83 -12.64 -5.00 -32.27
N VAL A 84 -12.19 -3.99 -31.52
CA VAL A 84 -12.85 -2.68 -31.45
C VAL A 84 -12.37 -1.79 -32.59
N GLY A 85 -13.30 -1.19 -33.33
CA GLY A 85 -12.99 -0.23 -34.41
C GLY A 85 -12.57 1.13 -33.87
N GLU A 86 -11.90 1.91 -34.73
CA GLU A 86 -11.62 3.33 -34.49
C GLU A 86 -12.93 4.16 -34.48
N PRO A 87 -13.00 5.26 -33.69
CA PRO A 87 -11.91 5.82 -32.85
C PRO A 87 -11.83 5.24 -31.44
N TRP A 88 -12.68 4.29 -31.09
CA TRP A 88 -12.78 3.77 -29.73
C TRP A 88 -11.53 3.03 -29.27
N ARG A 89 -10.89 2.27 -30.17
CA ARG A 89 -9.68 1.50 -29.83
C ARG A 89 -8.60 2.44 -29.31
N SER A 90 -8.18 3.41 -30.11
CA SER A 90 -7.10 4.34 -29.74
C SER A 90 -7.42 5.11 -28.44
N ALA A 91 -8.68 5.54 -28.28
CA ALA A 91 -9.07 6.29 -27.09
C ALA A 91 -9.04 5.44 -25.82
N LEU A 92 -9.49 4.17 -25.88
CA LEU A 92 -9.49 3.26 -24.73
C LEU A 92 -8.07 2.79 -24.39
N GLU A 93 -7.23 2.54 -25.38
CA GLU A 93 -5.81 2.21 -25.19
C GLU A 93 -5.05 3.36 -24.51
N ASP A 94 -5.26 4.61 -24.95
CA ASP A 94 -4.64 5.80 -24.36
C ASP A 94 -5.05 5.98 -22.88
N GLU A 95 -6.33 5.80 -22.54
CA GLU A 95 -6.78 5.84 -21.13
C GLU A 95 -6.21 4.69 -20.30
N ALA A 96 -6.13 3.48 -20.86
CA ALA A 96 -5.54 2.33 -20.18
C ALA A 96 -4.04 2.51 -19.92
N ASP A 97 -3.31 3.07 -20.87
CA ASP A 97 -1.87 3.34 -20.73
C ASP A 97 -1.60 4.43 -19.66
N LYS A 98 -2.41 5.50 -19.63
CA LYS A 98 -2.36 6.53 -18.59
C LYS A 98 -2.66 5.93 -17.21
N LEU A 99 -3.67 5.08 -17.09
CA LEU A 99 -3.99 4.39 -15.85
C LEU A 99 -2.83 3.48 -15.42
N GLY A 100 -2.23 2.75 -16.34
CA GLY A 100 -1.06 1.90 -16.08
C GLY A 100 0.14 2.68 -15.52
N ALA A 101 0.42 3.86 -16.09
CA ALA A 101 1.47 4.75 -15.61
C ALA A 101 1.21 5.23 -14.17
N LEU A 102 -0.01 5.67 -13.86
CA LEU A 102 -0.41 6.09 -12.52
C LEU A 102 -0.34 4.94 -11.49
N CYS A 103 -0.72 3.73 -11.87
CA CYS A 103 -0.59 2.55 -11.02
C CYS A 103 0.88 2.21 -10.72
N SER A 104 1.78 2.42 -11.68
CA SER A 104 3.23 2.26 -11.46
C SER A 104 3.77 3.31 -10.49
N GLU A 105 3.43 4.59 -10.70
CA GLU A 105 3.80 5.69 -9.82
C GLU A 105 3.29 5.48 -8.39
N ALA A 106 2.04 5.06 -8.22
CA ALA A 106 1.47 4.76 -6.91
C ALA A 106 2.26 3.67 -6.17
N ARG A 107 2.66 2.58 -6.86
CA ARG A 107 3.49 1.51 -6.26
C ARG A 107 4.85 2.05 -5.79
N ASP A 108 5.50 2.89 -6.58
CA ASP A 108 6.79 3.49 -6.22
C ASP A 108 6.66 4.41 -5.00
N LEU A 109 5.57 5.19 -4.92
CA LEU A 109 5.26 6.04 -3.77
C LEU A 109 4.97 5.21 -2.51
N VAL A 110 4.21 4.12 -2.60
CA VAL A 110 3.95 3.21 -1.48
C VAL A 110 5.27 2.65 -0.94
N ALA A 111 6.15 2.17 -1.83
CA ALA A 111 7.46 1.65 -1.44
C ALA A 111 8.35 2.73 -0.80
N ALA A 112 8.31 3.96 -1.31
CA ALA A 112 9.07 5.09 -0.76
C ALA A 112 8.52 5.51 0.63
N ASN A 113 7.21 5.60 0.79
CA ASN A 113 6.55 5.95 2.05
C ASN A 113 6.82 4.88 3.12
N GLY A 114 6.81 3.59 2.75
CA GLY A 114 7.18 2.49 3.65
C GLY A 114 8.61 2.67 4.19
N ARG A 115 9.59 2.95 3.32
CA ARG A 115 10.98 3.21 3.77
C ARG A 115 11.11 4.39 4.72
N LEU A 116 10.36 5.49 4.48
CA LEU A 116 10.34 6.65 5.37
C LEU A 116 9.75 6.31 6.73
N ALA A 117 8.63 5.59 6.76
CA ALA A 117 7.99 5.15 8.01
C ALA A 117 8.92 4.23 8.82
N ASP A 118 9.56 3.25 8.19
CA ASP A 118 10.53 2.36 8.83
C ASP A 118 11.74 3.12 9.40
N SER A 119 12.20 4.16 8.70
CA SER A 119 13.29 5.01 9.19
C SER A 119 12.88 5.76 10.45
N GLY A 120 11.69 6.38 10.44
CA GLY A 120 11.15 7.10 11.59
C GLY A 120 10.97 6.21 12.81
N ILE A 121 10.48 4.97 12.63
CA ILE A 121 10.34 4.00 13.71
C ILE A 121 11.72 3.67 14.32
N ARG A 122 12.73 3.38 13.50
CA ARG A 122 14.10 3.08 13.99
C ARG A 122 14.71 4.25 14.76
N GLU A 123 14.48 5.48 14.33
CA GLU A 123 14.94 6.67 15.02
C GLU A 123 14.28 6.83 16.39
N LEU A 124 12.96 6.59 16.48
CA LEU A 124 12.21 6.61 17.73
C LEU A 124 12.70 5.51 18.69
N ASP A 125 12.90 4.29 18.20
CA ASP A 125 13.42 3.17 19.02
C ASP A 125 14.82 3.48 19.57
N ALA A 126 15.68 4.08 18.74
CA ALA A 126 17.01 4.51 19.17
C ALA A 126 16.96 5.61 20.24
N LEU A 127 16.03 6.56 20.12
CA LEU A 127 15.81 7.61 21.12
C LEU A 127 15.25 7.03 22.42
N MET A 128 14.26 6.14 22.35
CA MET A 128 13.68 5.47 23.53
C MET A 128 14.71 4.64 24.26
N GLY A 129 15.57 3.90 23.54
CA GLY A 129 16.66 3.13 24.13
C GLY A 129 17.72 3.98 24.84
N ARG A 130 17.84 5.27 24.48
CA ARG A 130 18.73 6.24 25.14
C ARG A 130 18.11 6.88 26.37
N ILE A 131 16.77 7.08 26.35
CA ILE A 131 16.02 7.74 27.44
C ILE A 131 15.68 6.74 28.55
N ALA A 132 15.33 5.52 28.20
CA ALA A 132 15.03 4.44 29.11
C ALA A 132 15.96 3.26 28.80
N PRO A 133 17.20 3.25 29.32
CA PRO A 133 18.06 2.09 29.16
C PRO A 133 17.32 0.85 29.68
N PRO A 134 17.45 -0.31 29.02
CA PRO A 134 16.79 -1.53 29.48
C PRO A 134 17.16 -1.77 30.93
N PRO A 135 16.22 -2.21 31.78
CA PRO A 135 16.52 -2.54 33.17
C PRO A 135 17.68 -3.53 33.19
N PRO A 136 18.61 -3.39 34.15
CA PRO A 136 19.73 -4.32 34.29
C PRO A 136 19.20 -5.74 34.27
N ALA A 137 19.93 -6.64 33.61
CA ALA A 137 19.49 -8.04 33.40
C ALA A 137 19.09 -8.77 34.68
N ASP A 138 19.54 -8.28 35.82
CA ASP A 138 19.22 -8.81 37.17
C ASP A 138 17.81 -8.46 37.64
N ASP A 139 17.12 -7.48 37.01
CA ASP A 139 15.75 -7.05 37.35
C ASP A 139 14.67 -7.67 36.45
N LEU A 140 15.04 -8.53 35.51
CA LEU A 140 14.09 -9.26 34.66
C LEU A 140 13.35 -10.31 35.53
N VAL A 141 12.20 -9.89 36.07
CA VAL A 141 11.28 -10.80 36.73
C VAL A 141 10.52 -11.58 35.68
N LEU A 142 10.93 -12.80 35.39
CA LEU A 142 10.19 -13.75 34.58
C LEU A 142 9.04 -14.35 35.39
N TYR A 143 7.82 -14.29 34.87
CA TYR A 143 6.69 -15.02 35.44
C TYR A 143 6.67 -16.43 34.83
N GLY A 144 6.90 -17.43 35.62
CA GLY A 144 6.77 -18.82 35.20
C GLY A 144 5.32 -19.17 34.86
N ARG A 145 5.11 -20.32 34.21
CA ARG A 145 3.80 -20.82 33.76
C ARG A 145 2.72 -20.92 34.84
N SER A 146 3.15 -20.88 36.11
CA SER A 146 2.31 -20.90 37.32
C SER A 146 2.00 -19.52 37.89
N GLY A 147 2.41 -18.43 37.24
CA GLY A 147 2.24 -17.05 37.73
C GLY A 147 3.14 -16.68 38.91
N ARG A 148 4.07 -17.55 39.31
CA ARG A 148 5.05 -17.24 40.36
C ARG A 148 6.24 -16.50 39.82
N ARG A 149 6.74 -15.50 40.58
CA ARG A 149 7.98 -14.78 40.31
C ARG A 149 9.16 -15.75 40.33
N GLU A 150 9.81 -15.93 39.20
CA GLU A 150 11.10 -16.64 39.12
C GLU A 150 12.18 -15.61 38.81
N LEU A 151 13.17 -15.49 39.70
CA LEU A 151 14.38 -14.71 39.45
C LEU A 151 15.17 -15.44 38.35
N ALA A 152 15.48 -14.76 37.25
CA ALA A 152 16.34 -15.31 36.21
C ALA A 152 17.73 -15.62 36.82
N ALA A 153 18.15 -16.88 36.72
CA ALA A 153 19.49 -17.27 37.16
C ALA A 153 20.54 -16.52 36.34
N PRO A 154 21.62 -15.98 36.95
CA PRO A 154 22.68 -15.29 36.25
C PRO A 154 23.30 -16.22 35.20
N ARG A 155 23.26 -15.80 33.92
CA ARG A 155 23.96 -16.52 32.83
C ARG A 155 25.46 -16.48 33.11
N ALA A 156 26.06 -17.66 33.36
CA ALA A 156 27.50 -17.81 33.47
C ALA A 156 28.19 -17.21 32.25
N ARG A 157 29.04 -16.19 32.47
CA ARG A 157 29.96 -15.68 31.46
C ARG A 157 30.94 -16.78 31.09
N VAL A 158 30.80 -17.35 29.92
CA VAL A 158 31.86 -18.21 29.36
C VAL A 158 33.06 -17.30 29.06
N ALA A 159 34.05 -17.33 29.91
CA ALA A 159 35.33 -16.68 29.66
C ALA A 159 36.08 -17.52 28.63
N THR A 160 36.05 -17.09 27.36
CA THR A 160 36.96 -17.61 26.34
C THR A 160 38.35 -17.02 26.63
N ARG A 161 39.24 -17.79 27.24
CA ARG A 161 40.69 -17.53 27.25
C ARG A 161 41.24 -17.93 25.87
N LEU A 162 41.90 -17.04 25.22
CA LEU A 162 42.99 -17.26 24.28
C LEU A 162 44.29 -16.87 24.97
#